data_7d4221631593253f79a3e847ca0aad24
#
_entry.id   7d4221631593253f79a3e847ca0aad24
#
_cell.length_a   1.000
_cell.length_b   1.000
_cell.length_c   1.000
_cell.angle_alpha   90.00
_cell.angle_beta   90.00
_cell.angle_gamma   90.00
#
_symmetry.space_group_name_H-M   'P 1'
#
loop_
_entity.id
_entity.type
_entity.pdbx_description
1 polymer ?
#
loop_
_entity_poly.entity_id
_entity_poly.type
_entity_poly.pdbx_seq_one_letter_code
_entity_poly.pdbx_strand_id
1 'polypeptide(L)'
;MKFHCEFDIPALQSPIGHRSHTLMIGSCFTENMGEKLAKHLFHVLENPNGVLFNPVSVAEALTQYIDAPTFTSSDLFYFNEAWHSWKHHSRFSGTTPEEALDKINESTTSAHAFLKKASHLFITLGSAWVYQLTDQATGYAPNFVAANNHKAPATWFTKKLLTPLDITSLYEPLIQKLRQVNPSLQIIYTISPVRHVREGMVENNRSKAALIQAVHSLVEADANSYYF
;
A
#
# COMPACT_ATOMS: atom_id res chain seq x y z
N MET A 1 36.94 9.45 13.22
CA MET A 1 36.10 8.48 12.51
C MET A 1 34.74 9.11 12.38
N LYS A 2 34.20 9.38 11.15
CA LYS A 2 32.82 9.86 10.98
C LYS A 2 31.91 8.66 11.05
N PHE A 3 30.98 8.64 12.01
CA PHE A 3 29.96 7.57 12.19
C PHE A 3 28.65 7.86 11.44
N HIS A 4 28.58 8.99 10.73
CA HIS A 4 27.41 9.39 9.94
C HIS A 4 27.81 9.52 8.47
N CYS A 5 26.98 8.96 7.59
CA CYS A 5 27.04 9.22 6.16
C CYS A 5 26.20 10.48 5.90
N GLU A 6 26.85 11.55 5.48
CA GLU A 6 26.18 12.78 5.04
C GLU A 6 25.96 12.65 3.52
N PHE A 7 24.75 12.90 3.07
CA PHE A 7 24.41 12.92 1.64
C PHE A 7 23.38 14.01 1.38
N ASP A 8 23.44 14.57 0.19
CA ASP A 8 22.49 15.59 -0.24
C ASP A 8 21.17 14.91 -0.67
N ILE A 9 20.06 15.41 -0.13
CA ILE A 9 18.72 14.95 -0.52
C ILE A 9 18.20 15.95 -1.53
N PRO A 10 17.90 15.53 -2.78
CA PRO A 10 17.31 16.40 -3.78
C PRO A 10 15.95 16.95 -3.28
N ALA A 11 15.78 18.26 -3.41
CA ALA A 11 14.49 18.86 -3.08
C ALA A 11 13.42 18.47 -4.09
N LEU A 12 12.20 18.22 -3.61
CA LEU A 12 11.04 18.05 -4.48
C LEU A 12 10.78 19.35 -5.27
N GLN A 13 10.38 19.24 -6.53
CA GLN A 13 10.00 20.40 -7.34
C GLN A 13 8.84 21.18 -6.73
N SER A 14 7.90 20.46 -6.09
CA SER A 14 6.80 21.04 -5.33
C SER A 14 6.89 20.57 -3.88
N PRO A 15 7.39 21.40 -2.96
CA PRO A 15 7.55 21.00 -1.56
C PRO A 15 6.18 20.85 -0.87
N ILE A 16 6.14 19.92 0.10
CA ILE A 16 4.96 19.70 0.92
C ILE A 16 4.82 20.84 1.93
N GLY A 17 3.70 21.54 1.87
CA GLY A 17 3.36 22.60 2.80
C GLY A 17 2.01 22.35 3.50
N HIS A 18 1.62 23.22 4.42
CA HIS A 18 0.35 23.08 5.18
C HIS A 18 -0.91 23.12 4.29
N ARG A 19 -0.82 23.65 3.06
CA ARG A 19 -1.92 23.64 2.08
C ARG A 19 -1.92 22.40 1.18
N SER A 20 -0.88 21.58 1.25
CA SER A 20 -0.78 20.33 0.49
C SER A 20 -1.71 19.27 1.08
N HIS A 21 -2.39 18.51 0.23
CA HIS A 21 -3.11 17.31 0.64
C HIS A 21 -2.23 16.10 0.33
N THR A 22 -1.83 15.38 1.35
CA THR A 22 -0.88 14.26 1.23
C THR A 22 -1.57 12.94 1.55
N LEU A 23 -1.75 12.10 0.52
CA LEU A 23 -2.20 10.72 0.69
C LEU A 23 -0.99 9.84 0.92
N MET A 24 -1.02 9.02 1.96
CA MET A 24 0.08 8.12 2.31
C MET A 24 -0.43 6.69 2.43
N ILE A 25 0.22 5.75 1.73
CA ILE A 25 -0.17 4.33 1.72
C ILE A 25 1.06 3.43 1.82
N GLY A 26 0.94 2.35 2.57
CA GLY A 26 1.96 1.31 2.65
C GLY A 26 2.26 0.81 4.06
N SER A 27 3.55 0.70 4.38
CA SER A 27 4.04 0.09 5.61
C SER A 27 3.77 0.94 6.87
N CYS A 28 4.13 0.40 8.04
CA CYS A 28 4.03 1.12 9.33
C CYS A 28 4.84 2.43 9.36
N PHE A 29 5.84 2.62 8.49
CA PHE A 29 6.52 3.90 8.33
C PHE A 29 5.53 4.99 7.92
N THR A 30 4.60 4.66 7.03
CA THR A 30 3.54 5.56 6.57
C THR A 30 2.66 6.04 7.72
N GLU A 31 2.22 5.13 8.60
CA GLU A 31 1.45 5.49 9.81
C GLU A 31 2.24 6.46 10.71
N ASN A 32 3.47 6.09 11.05
CA ASN A 32 4.31 6.91 11.93
C ASN A 32 4.58 8.31 11.36
N MET A 33 4.79 8.43 10.06
CA MET A 33 5.03 9.72 9.40
C MET A 33 3.75 10.52 9.25
N GLY A 34 2.64 9.87 8.88
CA GLY A 34 1.33 10.49 8.77
C GLY A 34 0.86 11.09 10.09
N GLU A 35 0.95 10.32 11.19
CA GLU A 35 0.65 10.84 12.52
C GLU A 35 1.50 12.08 12.90
N LYS A 36 2.80 12.05 12.59
CA LYS A 36 3.68 13.20 12.86
C LYS A 36 3.25 14.42 12.04
N LEU A 37 2.98 14.26 10.76
CA LEU A 37 2.52 15.34 9.89
C LEU A 37 1.18 15.89 10.39
N ALA A 38 0.22 15.03 10.74
CA ALA A 38 -1.08 15.44 11.28
C ALA A 38 -0.94 16.23 12.59
N LYS A 39 -0.06 15.82 13.50
CA LYS A 39 0.27 16.56 14.74
C LYS A 39 0.84 17.96 14.46
N HIS A 40 1.47 18.15 13.30
CA HIS A 40 1.98 19.44 12.84
C HIS A 40 1.01 20.16 11.88
N LEU A 41 -0.28 19.79 11.91
CA LEU A 41 -1.38 20.42 11.16
C LEU A 41 -1.26 20.34 9.63
N PHE A 42 -0.56 19.32 9.11
CA PHE A 42 -0.60 19.01 7.68
C PHE A 42 -1.88 18.25 7.35
N HIS A 43 -2.41 18.44 6.15
CA HIS A 43 -3.56 17.68 5.66
C HIS A 43 -3.10 16.32 5.13
N VAL A 44 -3.25 15.28 5.94
CA VAL A 44 -2.81 13.92 5.61
C VAL A 44 -3.97 12.94 5.74
N LEU A 45 -4.06 12.02 4.79
CA LEU A 45 -4.83 10.79 4.92
C LEU A 45 -3.87 9.62 4.82
N GLU A 46 -3.80 8.79 5.86
CA GLU A 46 -2.84 7.69 5.95
C GLU A 46 -3.54 6.33 5.96
N ASN A 47 -2.98 5.41 5.19
CA ASN A 47 -3.36 3.99 5.17
C ASN A 47 -4.88 3.74 5.22
N PRO A 48 -5.68 4.23 4.24
CA PRO A 48 -7.13 4.02 4.26
C PRO A 48 -7.55 2.54 4.30
N ASN A 49 -6.76 1.61 3.74
CA ASN A 49 -6.99 0.16 3.88
C ASN A 49 -6.26 -0.47 5.08
N GLY A 50 -5.61 0.36 5.92
CA GLY A 50 -4.66 -0.09 6.93
C GLY A 50 -3.26 -0.34 6.37
N VAL A 51 -2.36 -0.84 7.22
CA VAL A 51 -0.97 -1.10 6.82
C VAL A 51 -0.90 -2.18 5.74
N LEU A 52 -0.26 -1.84 4.63
CA LEU A 52 -0.01 -2.71 3.48
C LEU A 52 1.49 -2.79 3.20
N PHE A 53 2.03 -3.97 2.97
CA PHE A 53 3.48 -4.14 2.81
C PHE A 53 3.92 -4.43 1.39
N ASN A 54 3.08 -5.08 0.59
CA ASN A 54 3.46 -5.59 -0.72
C ASN A 54 2.87 -4.76 -1.87
N PRO A 55 3.54 -4.74 -3.04
CA PRO A 55 3.12 -3.94 -4.18
C PRO A 55 1.70 -4.25 -4.69
N VAL A 56 1.28 -5.52 -4.66
CA VAL A 56 -0.03 -5.93 -5.19
C VAL A 56 -1.16 -5.36 -4.33
N SER A 57 -1.06 -5.51 -3.00
CA SER A 57 -2.09 -4.98 -2.10
C SER A 57 -2.16 -3.46 -2.10
N VAL A 58 -1.02 -2.78 -2.27
CA VAL A 58 -0.98 -1.32 -2.42
C VAL A 58 -1.63 -0.88 -3.73
N ALA A 59 -1.32 -1.55 -4.85
CA ALA A 59 -1.91 -1.24 -6.15
C ALA A 59 -3.43 -1.52 -6.17
N GLU A 60 -3.87 -2.62 -5.55
CA GLU A 60 -5.30 -2.94 -5.39
C GLU A 60 -6.03 -1.85 -4.60
N ALA A 61 -5.46 -1.39 -3.49
CA ALA A 61 -6.05 -0.32 -2.68
C ALA A 61 -6.12 1.01 -3.45
N LEU A 62 -5.07 1.38 -4.19
CA LEU A 62 -5.09 2.58 -5.04
C LEU A 62 -6.13 2.48 -6.15
N THR A 63 -6.34 1.29 -6.73
CA THR A 63 -7.41 1.04 -7.70
C THR A 63 -8.79 1.24 -7.06
N GLN A 64 -8.99 0.77 -5.82
CA GLN A 64 -10.22 1.03 -5.06
C GLN A 64 -10.45 2.53 -4.82
N TYR A 65 -9.39 3.31 -4.57
CA TYR A 65 -9.54 4.77 -4.40
C TYR A 65 -9.85 5.49 -5.72
N ILE A 66 -9.44 4.94 -6.87
CA ILE A 66 -9.81 5.44 -8.19
C ILE A 66 -11.27 5.13 -8.49
N ASP A 67 -11.67 3.87 -8.35
CA ASP A 67 -12.94 3.33 -8.83
C ASP A 67 -14.09 3.51 -7.82
N ALA A 68 -13.78 3.71 -6.53
CA ALA A 68 -14.71 3.83 -5.41
C ALA A 68 -15.81 2.74 -5.39
N PRO A 69 -15.44 1.45 -5.42
CA PRO A 69 -16.43 0.39 -5.40
C PRO A 69 -17.19 0.39 -4.07
N THR A 70 -18.45 -0.05 -4.10
CA THR A 70 -19.19 -0.38 -2.88
C THR A 70 -18.96 -1.84 -2.55
N PHE A 71 -18.36 -2.11 -1.40
CA PHE A 71 -18.15 -3.47 -0.90
C PHE A 71 -19.43 -4.02 -0.31
N THR A 72 -19.64 -5.32 -0.49
CA THR A 72 -20.81 -6.07 -0.05
C THR A 72 -20.38 -7.28 0.79
N SER A 73 -21.33 -8.00 1.35
CA SER A 73 -21.06 -9.21 2.14
C SER A 73 -20.30 -10.30 1.36
N SER A 74 -20.41 -10.30 0.02
CA SER A 74 -19.64 -11.22 -0.84
C SER A 74 -18.13 -10.90 -0.89
N ASP A 75 -17.71 -9.71 -0.47
CA ASP A 75 -16.30 -9.29 -0.34
C ASP A 75 -15.69 -9.66 1.02
N LEU A 76 -16.47 -10.27 1.89
CA LEU A 76 -16.07 -10.66 3.23
C LEU A 76 -15.99 -12.19 3.37
N PHE A 77 -15.21 -12.62 4.37
CA PHE A 77 -15.21 -14.00 4.82
C PHE A 77 -15.28 -14.05 6.35
N TYR A 78 -15.91 -15.11 6.87
CA TYR A 78 -16.02 -15.33 8.31
C TYR A 78 -14.92 -16.27 8.78
N PHE A 79 -14.17 -15.84 9.75
CA PHE A 79 -13.13 -16.64 10.38
C PHE A 79 -12.87 -16.17 11.80
N ASN A 80 -12.66 -17.10 12.71
CA ASN A 80 -12.28 -16.83 14.11
C ASN A 80 -13.19 -15.78 14.77
N GLU A 81 -14.51 -16.01 14.68
CA GLU A 81 -15.59 -15.21 15.29
C GLU A 81 -15.69 -13.76 14.78
N ALA A 82 -15.10 -13.45 13.61
CA ALA A 82 -15.17 -12.14 13.01
C ALA A 82 -15.29 -12.20 11.48
N TRP A 83 -15.82 -11.13 10.91
CA TRP A 83 -15.89 -10.89 9.48
C TRP A 83 -14.68 -10.09 9.01
N HIS A 84 -14.01 -10.55 7.96
CA HIS A 84 -12.75 -10.02 7.45
C HIS A 84 -12.84 -9.78 5.95
N SER A 85 -11.94 -8.93 5.45
CA SER A 85 -11.69 -8.75 4.02
C SER A 85 -10.21 -9.02 3.70
N TRP A 86 -9.94 -9.84 2.69
CA TRP A 86 -8.57 -10.09 2.24
C TRP A 86 -7.88 -8.85 1.63
N LYS A 87 -8.64 -7.81 1.32
CA LYS A 87 -8.14 -6.54 0.74
C LYS A 87 -7.77 -5.50 1.80
N HIS A 88 -8.09 -5.74 3.09
CA HIS A 88 -7.95 -4.75 4.15
C HIS A 88 -7.17 -5.29 5.35
N HIS A 89 -6.57 -4.40 6.11
CA HIS A 89 -5.97 -4.73 7.39
C HIS A 89 -7.03 -5.18 8.41
N SER A 90 -6.64 -6.00 9.38
CA SER A 90 -7.55 -6.56 10.41
C SER A 90 -8.30 -5.50 11.24
N ARG A 91 -7.87 -4.25 11.26
CA ARG A 91 -8.62 -3.16 11.92
C ARG A 91 -10.01 -2.90 11.31
N PHE A 92 -10.22 -3.34 10.07
CA PHE A 92 -11.50 -3.26 9.36
C PHE A 92 -12.41 -4.46 9.61
N SER A 93 -11.96 -5.44 10.38
CA SER A 93 -12.79 -6.57 10.76
C SER A 93 -13.89 -6.13 11.72
N GLY A 94 -15.02 -6.86 11.68
CA GLY A 94 -16.18 -6.61 12.52
C GLY A 94 -16.74 -7.90 13.08
N THR A 95 -17.53 -7.79 14.15
CA THR A 95 -18.29 -8.92 14.72
C THR A 95 -19.51 -9.25 13.85
N THR A 96 -19.98 -8.28 13.08
CA THR A 96 -21.02 -8.46 12.05
C THR A 96 -20.50 -8.02 10.67
N PRO A 97 -21.12 -8.53 9.57
CA PRO A 97 -20.76 -8.07 8.23
C PRO A 97 -20.95 -6.56 8.04
N GLU A 98 -22.03 -6.03 8.60
CA GLU A 98 -22.39 -4.61 8.51
C GLU A 98 -21.30 -3.74 9.14
N GLU A 99 -20.83 -4.08 10.33
CA GLU A 99 -19.74 -3.36 11.02
C GLU A 99 -18.46 -3.31 10.17
N ALA A 100 -18.08 -4.43 9.54
CA ALA A 100 -16.92 -4.49 8.67
C ALA A 100 -17.13 -3.66 7.40
N LEU A 101 -18.30 -3.76 6.76
CA LEU A 101 -18.64 -3.05 5.53
C LEU A 101 -18.72 -1.55 5.74
N ASP A 102 -19.32 -1.09 6.84
CA ASP A 102 -19.40 0.33 7.17
C ASP A 102 -18.01 0.96 7.24
N LYS A 103 -17.09 0.33 7.98
CA LYS A 103 -15.69 0.78 8.07
C LYS A 103 -14.99 0.82 6.71
N ILE A 104 -15.16 -0.22 5.90
CA ILE A 104 -14.52 -0.37 4.59
C ILE A 104 -15.06 0.67 3.60
N ASN A 105 -16.38 0.79 3.49
CA ASN A 105 -17.02 1.69 2.54
C ASN A 105 -16.81 3.17 2.89
N GLU A 106 -16.89 3.52 4.18
CA GLU A 106 -16.56 4.88 4.65
C GLU A 106 -15.13 5.26 4.31
N SER A 107 -14.17 4.36 4.61
CA SER A 107 -12.76 4.61 4.33
C SER A 107 -12.47 4.70 2.83
N THR A 108 -13.08 3.85 2.02
CA THR A 108 -12.93 3.87 0.54
C THR A 108 -13.47 5.17 -0.04
N THR A 109 -14.65 5.61 0.41
CA THR A 109 -15.27 6.87 -0.02
C THR A 109 -14.41 8.07 0.35
N SER A 110 -13.88 8.08 1.58
CA SER A 110 -12.97 9.12 2.06
C SER A 110 -11.68 9.17 1.25
N ALA A 111 -11.08 8.01 0.97
CA ALA A 111 -9.85 7.91 0.19
C ALA A 111 -10.05 8.37 -1.26
N HIS A 112 -11.17 8.02 -1.89
CA HIS A 112 -11.54 8.48 -3.22
C HIS A 112 -11.67 10.01 -3.29
N ALA A 113 -12.41 10.60 -2.36
CA ALA A 113 -12.57 12.05 -2.29
C ALA A 113 -11.24 12.77 -2.01
N PHE A 114 -10.37 12.15 -1.21
CA PHE A 114 -9.07 12.71 -0.88
C PHE A 114 -8.09 12.62 -2.05
N LEU A 115 -8.04 11.50 -2.78
CA LEU A 115 -7.17 11.29 -3.95
C LEU A 115 -7.39 12.35 -5.02
N LYS A 116 -8.63 12.74 -5.28
CA LYS A 116 -8.97 13.75 -6.29
C LYS A 116 -8.35 15.12 -6.03
N LYS A 117 -8.10 15.47 -4.78
CA LYS A 117 -7.51 16.74 -4.36
C LYS A 117 -6.09 16.63 -3.82
N ALA A 118 -5.55 15.41 -3.76
CA ALA A 118 -4.20 15.17 -3.28
C ALA A 118 -3.18 15.85 -4.19
N SER A 119 -2.22 16.56 -3.59
CA SER A 119 -1.04 17.06 -4.29
C SER A 119 0.10 16.05 -4.30
N HIS A 120 0.16 15.20 -3.28
CA HIS A 120 1.22 14.20 -3.09
C HIS A 120 0.63 12.85 -2.69
N LEU A 121 1.19 11.78 -3.27
CA LEU A 121 0.92 10.39 -2.92
C LEU A 121 2.22 9.72 -2.51
N PHE A 122 2.35 9.34 -1.24
CA PHE A 122 3.45 8.51 -0.77
C PHE A 122 3.08 7.04 -0.85
N ILE A 123 3.93 6.26 -1.50
CA ILE A 123 3.83 4.80 -1.60
C ILE A 123 5.04 4.19 -0.91
N THR A 124 4.84 3.60 0.27
CA THR A 124 5.91 2.97 1.05
C THR A 124 5.83 1.46 0.95
N LEU A 125 6.70 0.87 0.14
CA LEU A 125 6.76 -0.58 -0.05
C LEU A 125 7.64 -1.24 1.01
N GLY A 126 7.12 -2.29 1.64
CA GLY A 126 7.82 -3.02 2.70
C GLY A 126 8.51 -4.29 2.21
N SER A 127 7.86 -5.03 1.33
CA SER A 127 8.32 -6.33 0.86
C SER A 127 7.79 -6.65 -0.52
N ALA A 128 8.60 -7.33 -1.35
CA ALA A 128 8.16 -7.92 -2.61
C ALA A 128 7.56 -9.34 -2.43
N TRP A 129 7.56 -9.87 -1.20
CA TRP A 129 6.88 -11.11 -0.89
C TRP A 129 5.37 -10.89 -0.81
N VAL A 130 4.60 -11.71 -1.51
CA VAL A 130 3.14 -11.75 -1.45
C VAL A 130 2.67 -13.09 -0.90
N TYR A 131 1.52 -13.07 -0.22
CA TYR A 131 0.81 -14.25 0.24
C TYR A 131 -0.41 -14.46 -0.64
N GLN A 132 -0.40 -15.54 -1.41
CA GLN A 132 -1.48 -15.92 -2.31
C GLN A 132 -2.36 -16.97 -1.62
N LEU A 133 -3.68 -16.79 -1.71
CA LEU A 133 -4.63 -17.76 -1.18
C LEU A 133 -4.52 -19.09 -1.92
N THR A 134 -4.66 -20.19 -1.16
CA THR A 134 -4.80 -21.55 -1.69
C THR A 134 -6.28 -21.91 -1.86
N ASP A 135 -6.57 -23.09 -2.36
CA ASP A 135 -7.92 -23.68 -2.41
C ASP A 135 -8.53 -23.98 -1.03
N GLN A 136 -7.69 -23.98 0.03
CA GLN A 136 -8.15 -24.15 1.41
C GLN A 136 -8.69 -22.86 2.04
N ALA A 137 -8.37 -21.71 1.47
CA ALA A 137 -8.85 -20.42 1.96
C ALA A 137 -10.31 -20.18 1.56
N THR A 138 -11.02 -19.44 2.39
CA THR A 138 -12.42 -19.04 2.13
C THR A 138 -12.52 -17.60 1.63
N GLY A 139 -13.60 -17.26 0.93
CA GLY A 139 -13.97 -15.90 0.56
C GLY A 139 -13.47 -15.43 -0.81
N TYR A 140 -12.34 -15.91 -1.30
CA TYR A 140 -11.79 -15.52 -2.61
C TYR A 140 -11.17 -16.71 -3.34
N ALA A 141 -11.01 -16.57 -4.65
CA ALA A 141 -10.41 -17.60 -5.49
C ALA A 141 -8.91 -17.83 -5.15
N PRO A 142 -8.38 -19.02 -5.40
CA PRO A 142 -6.95 -19.30 -5.30
C PRO A 142 -6.11 -18.30 -6.11
N ASN A 143 -4.89 -18.05 -5.64
CA ASN A 143 -3.94 -17.07 -6.17
C ASN A 143 -4.29 -15.59 -5.92
N PHE A 144 -5.41 -15.26 -5.28
CA PHE A 144 -5.66 -13.91 -4.81
C PHE A 144 -4.61 -13.51 -3.76
N VAL A 145 -4.06 -12.29 -3.86
CA VAL A 145 -3.06 -11.79 -2.91
C VAL A 145 -3.74 -11.16 -1.70
N ALA A 146 -3.55 -11.76 -0.55
CA ALA A 146 -4.08 -11.24 0.70
C ALA A 146 -3.26 -10.03 1.20
N ALA A 147 -3.94 -8.95 1.51
CA ALA A 147 -3.34 -7.77 2.13
C ALA A 147 -2.98 -8.00 3.60
N ASN A 148 -3.75 -8.84 4.28
CA ASN A 148 -3.52 -9.25 5.66
C ASN A 148 -3.88 -10.72 5.83
N ASN A 149 -3.11 -11.44 6.66
CA ASN A 149 -3.35 -12.87 6.88
C ASN A 149 -4.43 -13.16 7.93
N HIS A 150 -4.92 -12.16 8.66
CA HIS A 150 -5.96 -12.27 9.69
C HIS A 150 -5.75 -13.41 10.71
N LYS A 151 -4.49 -13.82 10.94
CA LYS A 151 -4.11 -14.99 11.75
C LYS A 151 -4.70 -16.32 11.25
N ALA A 152 -5.10 -16.39 9.97
CA ALA A 152 -5.58 -17.61 9.34
C ALA A 152 -4.46 -18.68 9.25
N PRO A 153 -4.81 -19.96 9.09
CA PRO A 153 -3.84 -21.04 9.03
C PRO A 153 -2.81 -20.84 7.92
N ALA A 154 -1.56 -21.20 8.18
CA ALA A 154 -0.48 -21.05 7.20
C ALA A 154 -0.73 -21.84 5.89
N THR A 155 -1.50 -22.92 5.97
CA THR A 155 -1.91 -23.75 4.81
C THR A 155 -2.85 -23.02 3.84
N TRP A 156 -3.45 -21.90 4.27
CA TRP A 156 -4.28 -21.06 3.40
C TRP A 156 -3.47 -20.19 2.46
N PHE A 157 -2.15 -20.18 2.60
CA PHE A 157 -1.27 -19.28 1.84
C PHE A 157 -0.11 -20.01 1.19
N THR A 158 0.19 -19.60 -0.04
CA THR A 158 1.49 -19.79 -0.67
C THR A 158 2.22 -18.46 -0.77
N LYS A 159 3.55 -18.51 -0.74
CA LYS A 159 4.38 -17.32 -0.88
C LYS A 159 4.95 -17.24 -2.28
N LYS A 160 4.94 -16.04 -2.84
CA LYS A 160 5.62 -15.72 -4.10
C LYS A 160 6.47 -14.46 -3.90
N LEU A 161 7.72 -14.50 -4.38
CA LEU A 161 8.55 -13.30 -4.51
C LEU A 161 8.24 -12.66 -5.87
N LEU A 162 7.80 -11.41 -5.86
CA LEU A 162 7.60 -10.66 -7.09
C LEU A 162 8.94 -10.28 -7.71
N THR A 163 9.01 -10.36 -9.03
CA THR A 163 10.11 -9.81 -9.81
C THR A 163 9.93 -8.31 -10.03
N PRO A 164 10.99 -7.56 -10.41
CA PRO A 164 10.84 -6.17 -10.84
C PRO A 164 9.81 -5.99 -11.95
N LEU A 165 9.78 -6.92 -12.92
CA LEU A 165 8.83 -6.90 -14.04
C LEU A 165 7.38 -7.10 -13.57
N ASP A 166 7.12 -8.03 -12.62
CA ASP A 166 5.79 -8.20 -12.05
C ASP A 166 5.28 -6.86 -11.46
N ILE A 167 6.17 -6.12 -10.80
CA ILE A 167 5.83 -4.85 -10.14
C ILE A 167 5.62 -3.73 -11.16
N THR A 168 6.54 -3.54 -12.12
CA THR A 168 6.41 -2.48 -13.12
C THR A 168 5.17 -2.68 -13.99
N SER A 169 4.92 -3.91 -14.46
CA SER A 169 3.73 -4.26 -15.25
C SER A 169 2.41 -3.98 -14.50
N LEU A 170 2.42 -4.06 -13.16
CA LEU A 170 1.27 -3.73 -12.32
C LEU A 170 1.09 -2.22 -12.16
N TYR A 171 2.20 -1.48 -11.96
CA TYR A 171 2.15 -0.05 -11.62
C TYR A 171 2.05 0.87 -12.82
N GLU A 172 2.60 0.53 -13.98
CA GLU A 172 2.52 1.35 -15.20
C GLU A 172 1.06 1.71 -15.57
N PRO A 173 0.13 0.75 -15.73
CA PRO A 173 -1.27 1.08 -16.01
C PRO A 173 -1.96 1.78 -14.83
N LEU A 174 -1.57 1.49 -13.59
CA LEU A 174 -2.09 2.18 -12.41
C LEU A 174 -1.70 3.65 -12.39
N ILE A 175 -0.43 3.99 -12.69
CA ILE A 175 0.05 5.38 -12.80
C ILE A 175 -0.76 6.11 -13.86
N GLN A 176 -1.00 5.50 -15.02
CA GLN A 176 -1.82 6.11 -16.07
C GLN A 176 -3.24 6.43 -15.58
N LYS A 177 -3.89 5.52 -14.86
CA LYS A 177 -5.21 5.76 -14.25
C LYS A 177 -5.15 6.89 -13.20
N LEU A 178 -4.12 6.91 -12.34
CA LEU A 178 -3.92 7.98 -11.37
C LEU A 178 -3.78 9.34 -12.06
N ARG A 179 -3.03 9.41 -13.19
CA ARG A 179 -2.88 10.63 -14.00
C ARG A 179 -4.19 11.09 -14.65
N GLN A 180 -5.09 10.17 -14.99
CA GLN A 180 -6.43 10.52 -15.51
C GLN A 180 -7.31 11.15 -14.44
N VAL A 181 -7.24 10.67 -13.19
CA VAL A 181 -8.01 11.19 -12.06
C VAL A 181 -7.41 12.48 -11.50
N ASN A 182 -6.09 12.55 -11.43
CA ASN A 182 -5.35 13.69 -10.87
C ASN A 182 -4.03 13.91 -11.63
N PRO A 183 -4.04 14.70 -12.72
CA PRO A 183 -2.87 14.90 -13.57
C PRO A 183 -1.67 15.55 -12.87
N SER A 184 -1.91 16.36 -11.83
CA SER A 184 -0.88 17.09 -11.09
C SER A 184 -0.32 16.32 -9.89
N LEU A 185 -0.82 15.12 -9.61
CA LEU A 185 -0.40 14.31 -8.47
C LEU A 185 1.09 14.00 -8.53
N GLN A 186 1.84 14.30 -7.48
CA GLN A 186 3.22 13.87 -7.33
C GLN A 186 3.27 12.55 -6.57
N ILE A 187 3.92 11.54 -7.14
CA ILE A 187 4.04 10.22 -6.55
C ILE A 187 5.44 10.07 -5.96
N ILE A 188 5.53 9.83 -4.66
CA ILE A 188 6.80 9.64 -3.95
C ILE A 188 6.87 8.19 -3.48
N TYR A 189 7.78 7.43 -4.07
CA TYR A 189 8.07 6.07 -3.65
C TYR A 189 9.10 6.05 -2.53
N THR A 190 8.85 5.22 -1.53
CA THR A 190 9.83 4.89 -0.51
C THR A 190 9.89 3.38 -0.31
N ILE A 191 11.05 2.86 0.06
CA ILE A 191 11.21 1.46 0.41
C ILE A 191 11.61 1.38 1.87
N SER A 192 10.77 0.74 2.67
CA SER A 192 11.02 0.58 4.10
C SER A 192 12.40 -0.05 4.36
N PRO A 193 13.26 0.58 5.18
CA PRO A 193 14.55 0.01 5.53
C PRO A 193 14.45 -1.16 6.52
N VAL A 194 13.27 -1.40 7.08
CA VAL A 194 13.03 -2.48 8.02
C VAL A 194 13.34 -3.83 7.37
N ARG A 195 14.16 -4.63 8.06
CA ARG A 195 14.56 -5.95 7.59
C ARG A 195 13.61 -7.00 8.14
N HIS A 196 12.86 -7.63 7.24
CA HIS A 196 12.01 -8.76 7.56
C HIS A 196 12.82 -10.05 7.44
N VAL A 197 13.50 -10.42 8.52
CA VAL A 197 14.45 -11.55 8.53
C VAL A 197 13.82 -12.91 8.81
N ARG A 198 12.51 -13.00 8.90
CA ARG A 198 11.80 -14.27 9.14
C ARG A 198 12.14 -15.33 8.09
N GLU A 199 12.37 -14.91 6.85
CA GLU A 199 12.72 -15.78 5.72
C GLU A 199 14.25 -15.86 5.48
N GLY A 200 15.04 -15.21 6.34
CA GLY A 200 16.48 -15.09 6.20
C GLY A 200 16.94 -13.79 5.53
N MET A 201 18.21 -13.46 5.74
CA MET A 201 18.81 -12.21 5.24
C MET A 201 18.89 -12.16 3.71
N VAL A 202 19.17 -13.30 3.06
CA VAL A 202 19.26 -13.37 1.60
C VAL A 202 17.90 -13.06 0.97
N GLU A 203 16.84 -13.68 1.47
CA GLU A 203 15.49 -13.48 0.95
C GLU A 203 14.97 -12.06 1.21
N ASN A 204 15.32 -11.46 2.35
CA ASN A 204 15.06 -10.04 2.59
C ASN A 204 15.78 -9.15 1.56
N ASN A 205 17.06 -9.41 1.28
CA ASN A 205 17.83 -8.62 0.33
C ASN A 205 17.30 -8.79 -1.10
N ARG A 206 16.90 -10.00 -1.51
CA ARG A 206 16.25 -10.26 -2.81
C ARG A 206 14.95 -9.47 -2.95
N SER A 207 14.14 -9.48 -1.90
CA SER A 207 12.90 -8.70 -1.84
C SER A 207 13.15 -7.20 -1.99
N LYS A 208 14.11 -6.65 -1.25
CA LYS A 208 14.46 -5.22 -1.33
C LYS A 208 15.05 -4.85 -2.69
N ALA A 209 15.91 -5.70 -3.25
CA ALA A 209 16.49 -5.48 -4.58
C ALA A 209 15.40 -5.42 -5.67
N ALA A 210 14.41 -6.32 -5.63
CA ALA A 210 13.29 -6.30 -6.57
C ALA A 210 12.47 -5.01 -6.47
N LEU A 211 12.18 -4.53 -5.24
CA LEU A 211 11.47 -3.27 -5.03
C LEU A 211 12.27 -2.07 -5.55
N ILE A 212 13.58 -2.00 -5.23
CA ILE A 212 14.44 -0.90 -5.64
C ILE A 212 14.50 -0.80 -7.16
N GLN A 213 14.76 -1.91 -7.85
CA GLN A 213 14.81 -1.93 -9.32
C GLN A 213 13.49 -1.50 -9.95
N ALA A 214 12.36 -2.05 -9.47
CA ALA A 214 11.05 -1.70 -10.00
C ALA A 214 10.73 -0.22 -9.79
N VAL A 215 10.96 0.31 -8.58
CA VAL A 215 10.66 1.71 -8.27
C VAL A 215 11.51 2.66 -9.10
N HIS A 216 12.81 2.39 -9.28
CA HIS A 216 13.64 3.24 -10.14
C HIS A 216 13.16 3.24 -11.59
N SER A 217 12.78 2.07 -12.14
CA SER A 217 12.18 2.01 -13.49
C SER A 217 10.90 2.84 -13.61
N LEU A 218 10.02 2.80 -12.59
CA LEU A 218 8.78 3.60 -12.56
C LEU A 218 9.07 5.10 -12.47
N VAL A 219 10.06 5.51 -11.68
CA VAL A 219 10.47 6.92 -11.54
C VAL A 219 11.08 7.45 -12.83
N GLU A 220 11.88 6.64 -13.52
CA GLU A 220 12.46 7.01 -14.81
C GLU A 220 11.40 7.16 -15.92
N ALA A 221 10.29 6.40 -15.81
CA ALA A 221 9.22 6.40 -16.82
C ALA A 221 8.16 7.51 -16.60
N ASP A 222 8.07 8.14 -15.43
CA ASP A 222 7.04 9.12 -15.08
C ASP A 222 7.66 10.38 -14.45
N ALA A 223 7.59 11.51 -15.16
CA ALA A 223 8.23 12.78 -14.76
C ALA A 223 7.74 13.36 -13.42
N ASN A 224 6.56 12.95 -12.92
CA ASN A 224 6.01 13.37 -11.65
C ASN A 224 6.11 12.26 -10.58
N SER A 225 7.00 11.30 -10.77
CA SER A 225 7.35 10.26 -9.80
C SER A 225 8.75 10.46 -9.26
N TYR A 226 8.94 10.21 -7.97
CA TYR A 226 10.17 10.45 -7.24
C TYR A 226 10.49 9.26 -6.33
N TYR A 227 11.77 9.04 -6.05
CA TYR A 227 12.23 8.12 -5.00
C TYR A 227 12.85 8.91 -3.84
N PHE A 228 12.46 8.54 -2.60
CA PHE A 228 12.97 9.13 -1.37
C PHE A 228 13.55 8.05 -0.44
#